data_bbb77644e421638d000eea87539ba05a
#
_entry.id   bbb77644e421638d000eea87539ba05a
#
_cell.length_a   1.000
_cell.length_b   1.000
_cell.length_c   1.000
_cell.angle_alpha   90.00
_cell.angle_beta   90.00
_cell.angle_gamma   90.00
#
_symmetry.space_group_name_H-M   'P 1'
#
loop_
_entity.id
_entity.type
_entity.pdbx_description
1 polymer ?
#
loop_
_entity_poly.entity_id
_entity_poly.type
_entity_poly.pdbx_seq_one_letter_code
_entity_poly.pdbx_strand_id
1 'polypeptide(L)' 'MEMHKVEYTFQLTGSQLFDMVMYNTAKQLCNDFPGLTFDYGKTTIHIHGELNDYWYERYQNVMFGNKN' A
#
# COMPACT_ATOMS: atom_id res chain seq x y z
N MET A 1 -1.17 -7.54 -21.95
CA MET A 1 -1.27 -7.63 -20.49
C MET A 1 -1.72 -6.30 -19.93
N GLU A 2 -2.67 -6.37 -19.05
CA GLU A 2 -3.26 -5.17 -18.52
C GLU A 2 -2.64 -4.78 -17.19
N MET A 3 -2.45 -3.49 -17.00
CA MET A 3 -1.91 -2.98 -15.73
C MET A 3 -3.03 -2.28 -14.98
N HIS A 4 -3.05 -2.48 -13.68
CA HIS A 4 -4.06 -1.88 -12.81
C HIS A 4 -3.39 -0.80 -11.97
N LYS A 5 -3.97 0.38 -12.02
CA LYS A 5 -3.47 1.48 -11.23
C LYS A 5 -3.85 1.30 -9.77
N VAL A 6 -2.91 1.51 -8.90
CA VAL A 6 -3.11 1.36 -7.45
C VAL A 6 -2.84 2.69 -6.79
N GLU A 7 -3.77 3.10 -5.92
CA GLU A 7 -3.58 4.29 -5.11
C GLU A 7 -4.24 4.05 -3.76
N TYR A 8 -3.50 4.28 -2.71
CA TYR A 8 -4.04 4.11 -1.37
C TYR A 8 -3.35 5.07 -0.43
N THR A 9 -4.10 5.69 0.45
CA THR A 9 -3.57 6.67 1.38
C THR A 9 -3.86 6.26 2.81
N PHE A 10 -2.81 6.18 3.61
CA PHE A 10 -2.95 5.99 5.05
C PHE A 10 -2.97 7.36 5.71
N GLN A 11 -3.90 7.56 6.62
CA GLN A 11 -3.96 8.80 7.38
C GLN A 11 -3.12 8.64 8.64
N LEU A 12 -2.18 9.54 8.83
CA LEU A 12 -1.36 9.55 10.03
C LEU A 12 -2.12 10.25 11.15
N THR A 13 -1.83 9.86 12.38
CA THR A 13 -2.60 10.35 13.52
C THR A 13 -1.83 11.28 14.42
N GLY A 14 -0.51 11.35 14.26
CA GLY A 14 0.32 12.10 15.18
C GLY A 14 0.83 11.25 16.34
N SER A 15 0.28 10.06 16.51
CA SER A 15 0.80 9.13 17.51
C SER A 15 2.04 8.46 16.94
N GLN A 16 3.15 8.65 17.59
CA GLN A 16 4.42 8.14 17.07
C GLN A 16 4.37 6.63 16.85
N LEU A 17 3.82 5.92 17.82
CA LEU A 17 3.77 4.47 17.73
C LEU A 17 2.88 4.00 16.59
N PHE A 18 1.68 4.58 16.49
CA PHE A 18 0.75 4.20 15.45
C PHE A 18 1.29 4.55 14.06
N ASP A 19 1.87 5.74 13.94
CA ASP A 19 2.39 6.20 12.66
C ASP A 19 3.57 5.35 12.22
N MET A 20 4.36 4.87 13.15
CA MET A 20 5.46 3.98 12.85
C MET A 20 4.94 2.66 12.27
N VAL A 21 3.83 2.15 12.82
CA VAL A 21 3.22 0.93 12.29
C VAL A 21 2.73 1.16 10.87
N MET A 22 2.12 2.32 10.61
CA MET A 22 1.65 2.65 9.28
C MET A 22 2.80 2.74 8.29
N TYR A 23 3.88 3.37 8.72
CA TYR A 23 5.06 3.51 7.86
C TYR A 23 5.63 2.13 7.51
N ASN A 24 5.76 1.27 8.52
CA ASN A 24 6.29 -0.06 8.29
C ASN A 24 5.39 -0.89 7.39
N THR A 25 4.08 -0.71 7.53
CA THR A 25 3.12 -1.41 6.68
C THR A 25 3.27 -0.98 5.22
N ALA A 26 3.41 0.33 4.99
CA ALA A 26 3.58 0.84 3.63
C ALA A 26 4.89 0.32 3.03
N LYS A 27 5.93 0.33 3.83
CA LYS A 27 7.23 -0.14 3.39
C LYS A 27 7.17 -1.62 3.01
N GLN A 28 6.48 -2.40 3.83
CA GLN A 28 6.34 -3.82 3.58
C GLN A 28 5.55 -4.09 2.31
N LEU A 29 4.47 -3.34 2.11
CA LEU A 29 3.66 -3.48 0.91
C LEU A 29 4.48 -3.20 -0.34
N CYS A 30 5.23 -2.12 -0.33
CA CYS A 30 6.02 -1.75 -1.49
C CYS A 30 7.14 -2.75 -1.73
N ASN A 31 7.61 -3.38 -0.66
CA ASN A 31 8.63 -4.39 -0.78
C ASN A 31 8.06 -5.69 -1.36
N ASP A 32 6.83 -6.03 -0.98
CA ASP A 32 6.20 -7.27 -1.42
C ASP A 32 5.59 -7.17 -2.81
N PHE A 33 5.23 -5.98 -3.25
CA PHE A 33 4.54 -5.80 -4.52
C PHE A 33 5.39 -4.95 -5.46
N PRO A 34 6.09 -5.60 -6.38
CA PRO A 34 6.91 -4.83 -7.33
C PRO A 34 6.03 -3.92 -8.15
N GLY A 35 6.41 -2.70 -8.29
CA GLY A 35 5.60 -1.73 -9.01
C GLY A 35 4.94 -0.70 -8.12
N LEU A 36 4.94 -0.93 -6.82
CA LEU A 36 4.38 0.04 -5.88
C LEU A 36 5.49 0.83 -5.20
N THR A 37 5.23 2.10 -5.01
CA THR A 37 6.11 2.96 -4.22
C THR A 37 5.26 3.77 -3.27
N PHE A 38 5.88 4.46 -2.35
CA PHE A 38 5.11 5.30 -1.44
C PHE A 38 5.81 6.62 -1.20
N ASP A 39 4.99 7.63 -0.94
CA ASP A 39 5.45 8.95 -0.59
C ASP A 39 5.01 9.23 0.83
N TYR A 40 5.90 9.82 1.60
CA TYR A 40 5.66 10.08 3.01
C TYR A 40 5.44 11.57 3.18
N GLY A 41 4.24 11.95 3.53
CA GLY A 41 3.90 13.34 3.73
C GLY A 41 3.84 13.69 5.20
N LYS A 42 3.34 14.89 5.48
CA LYS A 42 3.21 15.33 6.85
C LYS A 42 2.12 14.61 7.60
N THR A 43 1.03 14.35 6.92
CA THR A 43 -0.14 13.75 7.57
C THR A 43 -0.62 12.49 6.91
N THR A 44 0.03 12.09 5.81
CA THR A 44 -0.41 10.90 5.07
C THR A 44 0.78 10.13 4.53
N ILE A 45 0.53 8.86 4.26
CA ILE A 45 1.45 8.03 3.47
C ILE A 45 0.66 7.59 2.26
N HIS A 46 1.16 7.92 1.08
CA HIS A 46 0.45 7.64 -0.17
C HIS A 46 1.18 6.54 -0.93
N ILE A 47 0.49 5.43 -1.15
CA ILE A 47 1.02 4.31 -1.92
C ILE A 47 0.42 4.39 -3.31
N HIS A 48 1.27 4.25 -4.32
CA HIS A 48 0.81 4.33 -5.70
C HIS A 48 1.69 3.49 -6.61
N GLY A 49 1.17 3.21 -7.79
CA GLY A 49 1.91 2.44 -8.76
C GLY A 49 0.96 1.65 -9.64
N GLU A 50 1.50 0.64 -10.30
CA GLU A 50 0.73 -0.21 -11.19
C GLU A 50 1.12 -1.65 -10.98
N LEU A 51 0.12 -2.53 -11.03
CA LEU A 51 0.33 -3.96 -10.86
C LEU A 51 -0.36 -4.70 -12.00
N ASN A 52 0.25 -5.81 -12.44
CA ASN A 52 -0.41 -6.66 -13.42
C ASN A 52 -1.52 -7.44 -12.73
N ASP A 53 -2.23 -8.27 -13.51
CA ASP A 53 -3.38 -9.00 -12.98
C ASP A 53 -3.02 -9.88 -11.79
N TYR A 54 -1.91 -10.58 -11.88
CA TYR A 54 -1.49 -11.50 -10.82
C TYR A 54 -1.25 -10.75 -9.51
N TRP A 55 -0.45 -9.70 -9.58
CA TRP A 55 -0.10 -8.94 -8.39
C TRP A 55 -1.26 -8.12 -7.86
N TYR A 56 -2.10 -7.64 -8.77
CA TYR A 56 -3.25 -6.85 -8.37
C TYR A 56 -4.22 -7.70 -7.55
N GLU A 57 -4.43 -8.95 -7.96
CA GLU A 57 -5.30 -9.84 -7.20
C GLU A 57 -4.74 -10.10 -5.82
N ARG A 58 -3.43 -10.34 -5.73
CA ARG A 58 -2.80 -10.56 -4.44
C ARG A 58 -2.88 -9.32 -3.57
N TYR A 59 -2.72 -8.16 -4.18
CA TYR A 59 -2.84 -6.91 -3.46
C TYR A 59 -4.22 -6.75 -2.85
N GLN A 60 -5.26 -7.05 -3.61
CA GLN A 60 -6.62 -6.94 -3.10
C GLN A 60 -6.88 -7.91 -1.97
N ASN A 61 -6.31 -9.10 -2.04
CA ASN A 61 -6.47 -10.07 -0.96
C ASN A 61 -5.85 -9.57 0.33
N VAL A 62 -4.69 -8.96 0.22
CA VAL A 62 -4.00 -8.44 1.39
C VAL A 62 -4.72 -7.25 1.98
N MET A 63 -5.11 -6.31 1.12
CA MET A 63 -5.67 -5.05 1.59
C MET A 63 -7.12 -5.17 2.05
N PHE A 64 -7.90 -6.01 1.39
CA PHE A 64 -9.33 -6.04 1.63
C PHE A 64 -9.82 -7.37 2.20
N GLY A 65 -8.91 -8.27 2.47
CA GLY A 65 -9.28 -9.52 3.09
C GLY A 65 -10.10 -10.37 2.13
N ASN A 66 -9.47 -11.27 1.46
CA ASN A 66 -10.18 -12.14 0.57
C ASN A 66 -10.92 -13.17 1.36
N LYS A 67 -12.15 -13.30 1.10
CA LYS A 67 -12.84 -14.20 1.71
C LYS A 67 -12.95 -15.37 1.02
N ASN A 68 -12.72 -15.77 0.28
CA ASN A 68 -12.83 -16.96 -0.24
C ASN A 68 -12.82 -17.61 -0.28
#